data_cc0ba09100a436da3bc2f31f0aa9af93
#
_entry.id   cc0ba09100a436da3bc2f31f0aa9af93
#
_cell.length_a   1.000
_cell.length_b   1.000
_cell.length_c   1.000
_cell.angle_alpha   90.00
_cell.angle_beta   90.00
_cell.angle_gamma   90.00
#
_symmetry.space_group_name_H-M   'P 1'
#
loop_
_entity.id
_entity.type
_entity.pdbx_description
1 polymer ?
#
loop_
_entity_poly.entity_id
_entity_poly.type
_entity_poly.pdbx_seq_one_letter_code
_entity_poly.pdbx_strand_id
1 'polypeptide(L)'
;MLNIEFASSLGQGLWQFVSYMGLAIFAENVILARALGVTRLMKLVPDHKAQVWDLCLPLIWVMTLSAPLGWAAHNLLFPWLRPHLPVWLPISALRPVVYLTCGVAAMAVTWLVLGLLPRKMRQSCRSQLSLATCSTVMLGTLLISSNQNYTLEQSIAFGLGSGLGYTFIVFIVREGRRRLRSKAVPAIFQGLPSSMIYIGVLSLAIYALVGHSVVL
;
A
#
# COMPACT_ATOMS: atom_id res chain seq x y z
N MET A 1 36.01 -7.40 18.38
CA MET A 1 35.37 -8.22 17.34
C MET A 1 33.83 -8.12 17.37
N LEU A 2 33.16 -8.24 18.53
CA LEU A 2 31.69 -8.13 18.66
C LEU A 2 31.07 -6.86 18.03
N ASN A 3 31.72 -5.71 18.14
CA ASN A 3 31.20 -4.43 17.60
C ASN A 3 31.23 -4.35 16.05
N ILE A 4 32.15 -5.07 15.40
CA ILE A 4 32.27 -5.04 13.94
C ILE A 4 31.23 -5.98 13.32
N GLU A 5 31.00 -7.16 13.92
CA GLU A 5 29.96 -8.09 13.47
C GLU A 5 28.56 -7.51 13.69
N PHE A 6 28.32 -6.82 14.81
CA PHE A 6 27.07 -6.14 15.09
C PHE A 6 26.80 -4.99 14.10
N ALA A 7 27.83 -4.20 13.79
CA ALA A 7 27.72 -3.12 12.80
C ALA A 7 27.47 -3.65 11.37
N SER A 8 28.08 -4.78 11.00
CA SER A 8 27.87 -5.42 9.70
C SER A 8 26.46 -6.02 9.57
N SER A 9 25.94 -6.64 10.64
CA SER A 9 24.58 -7.20 10.67
C SER A 9 23.51 -6.12 10.61
N LEU A 10 23.70 -5.00 11.32
CA LEU A 10 22.83 -3.83 11.22
C LEU A 10 22.86 -3.20 9.83
N GLY A 11 24.05 -3.09 9.23
CA GLY A 11 24.18 -2.58 7.86
C GLY A 11 23.46 -3.43 6.83
N GLN A 12 23.53 -4.75 6.95
CA GLN A 12 22.82 -5.69 6.09
C GLN A 12 21.30 -5.60 6.29
N GLY A 13 20.82 -5.50 7.53
CA GLY A 13 19.40 -5.34 7.82
C GLY A 13 18.82 -4.03 7.26
N LEU A 14 19.54 -2.91 7.44
CA LEU A 14 19.16 -1.62 6.86
C LEU A 14 19.15 -1.65 5.33
N TRP A 15 20.13 -2.28 4.71
CA TRP A 15 20.18 -2.44 3.25
C TRP A 15 19.00 -3.25 2.73
N GLN A 16 18.68 -4.36 3.38
CA GLN A 16 17.50 -5.15 3.04
C GLN A 16 16.22 -4.35 3.21
N PHE A 17 16.04 -3.65 4.32
CA PHE A 17 14.88 -2.80 4.57
C PHE A 17 14.67 -1.77 3.47
N VAL A 18 15.72 -1.02 3.11
CA VAL A 18 15.68 -0.01 2.04
C VAL A 18 15.39 -0.65 0.68
N SER A 19 15.97 -1.82 0.41
CA SER A 19 15.76 -2.55 -0.85
C SER A 19 14.31 -2.99 -1.02
N TYR A 20 13.70 -3.59 0.03
CA TYR A 20 12.28 -3.99 -0.01
C TYR A 20 11.34 -2.79 -0.07
N MET A 21 11.67 -1.69 0.60
CA MET A 21 10.93 -0.45 0.49
C MET A 21 11.00 0.12 -0.93
N GLY A 22 12.18 0.14 -1.55
CA GLY A 22 12.37 0.57 -2.94
C GLY A 22 11.63 -0.32 -3.95
N LEU A 23 11.68 -1.64 -3.74
CA LEU A 23 10.94 -2.61 -4.54
C LEU A 23 9.42 -2.33 -4.48
N ALA A 24 8.88 -2.05 -3.31
CA ALA A 24 7.46 -1.74 -3.12
C ALA A 24 7.05 -0.39 -3.75
N ILE A 25 7.95 0.60 -3.78
CA ILE A 25 7.67 1.92 -4.39
C ILE A 25 7.62 1.82 -5.91
N PHE A 26 8.53 1.09 -6.54
CA PHE A 26 8.72 1.08 -7.99
C PHE A 26 8.24 -0.23 -8.63
N ALA A 27 8.87 -1.34 -8.34
CA ALA A 27 8.67 -2.60 -9.06
C ALA A 27 7.33 -3.27 -8.73
N GLU A 28 7.04 -3.45 -7.45
CA GLU A 28 5.79 -4.05 -6.94
C GLU A 28 4.78 -2.98 -6.51
N ASN A 29 4.78 -1.84 -7.20
CA ASN A 29 3.83 -0.77 -6.89
C ASN A 29 2.40 -1.26 -7.08
N VAL A 30 1.62 -1.21 -6.00
CA VAL A 30 0.27 -1.80 -5.93
C VAL A 30 -0.69 -1.18 -6.97
N ILE A 31 -0.50 0.09 -7.32
CA ILE A 31 -1.30 0.77 -8.35
C ILE A 31 -0.84 0.39 -9.74
N LEU A 32 0.46 0.51 -10.02
CA LEU A 32 1.00 0.40 -11.38
C LEU A 32 1.15 -1.05 -11.82
N ALA A 33 1.60 -1.94 -10.93
CA ALA A 33 1.78 -3.35 -11.26
C ALA A 33 0.46 -4.15 -11.21
N ARG A 34 -0.48 -3.76 -10.35
CA ARG A 34 -1.70 -4.55 -10.08
C ARG A 34 -3.01 -3.79 -10.22
N ALA A 35 -2.96 -2.51 -10.59
CA ALA A 35 -4.11 -1.62 -10.75
C ALA A 35 -5.02 -1.51 -9.50
N LEU A 36 -4.51 -1.85 -8.31
CA LEU A 36 -5.28 -1.80 -7.08
C LEU A 36 -5.39 -0.35 -6.58
N GLY A 37 -6.59 0.06 -6.20
CA GLY A 37 -6.83 1.41 -5.70
C GLY A 37 -6.99 2.50 -6.76
N VAL A 38 -6.91 2.17 -8.04
CA VAL A 38 -7.07 3.14 -9.16
C VAL A 38 -8.41 3.85 -9.10
N THR A 39 -9.51 3.13 -8.87
CA THR A 39 -10.85 3.71 -8.78
C THR A 39 -10.94 4.76 -7.67
N ARG A 40 -10.29 4.50 -6.55
CA ARG A 40 -10.24 5.42 -5.42
C ARG A 40 -9.37 6.62 -5.73
N LEU A 41 -8.21 6.39 -6.32
CA LEU A 41 -7.31 7.43 -6.78
C LEU A 41 -8.04 8.38 -7.74
N MET A 42 -8.86 7.86 -8.67
CA MET A 42 -9.63 8.68 -9.59
C MET A 42 -10.70 9.54 -8.92
N LYS A 43 -11.39 9.01 -7.91
CA LYS A 43 -12.46 9.73 -7.20
C LYS A 43 -11.95 10.73 -6.18
N LEU A 44 -10.82 10.43 -5.55
CA LEU A 44 -10.34 11.14 -4.35
C LEU A 44 -9.13 12.04 -4.61
N VAL A 45 -8.54 12.06 -5.83
CA VAL A 45 -7.44 12.99 -6.09
C VAL A 45 -7.96 14.42 -6.01
N PRO A 46 -7.67 15.14 -4.92
CA PRO A 46 -8.12 16.50 -4.75
C PRO A 46 -7.26 17.47 -5.57
N ASP A 47 -7.83 18.60 -5.93
CA ASP A 47 -7.11 19.65 -6.67
C ASP A 47 -6.08 20.38 -5.77
N HIS A 48 -6.30 20.42 -4.46
CA HIS A 48 -5.41 21.08 -3.50
C HIS A 48 -4.36 20.13 -2.89
N LYS A 49 -3.09 20.58 -2.87
CA LYS A 49 -1.94 19.81 -2.32
C LYS A 49 -2.14 19.39 -0.85
N ALA A 50 -2.68 20.27 -0.02
CA ALA A 50 -2.92 20.01 1.40
C ALA A 50 -3.84 18.81 1.62
N GLN A 51 -4.90 18.70 0.82
CA GLN A 51 -5.85 17.58 0.91
C GLN A 51 -5.26 16.24 0.47
N VAL A 52 -4.22 16.24 -0.38
CA VAL A 52 -3.49 15.00 -0.75
C VAL A 52 -2.76 14.42 0.45
N TRP A 53 -2.08 15.25 1.22
CA TRP A 53 -1.39 14.82 2.44
C TRP A 53 -2.35 14.26 3.49
N ASP A 54 -3.50 14.90 3.67
CA ASP A 54 -4.55 14.43 4.58
C ASP A 54 -5.07 13.03 4.22
N LEU A 55 -5.02 12.66 2.93
CA LEU A 55 -5.39 11.33 2.45
C LEU A 55 -4.23 10.32 2.58
N CYS A 56 -3.02 10.72 2.20
CA CYS A 56 -1.87 9.81 2.07
C CYS A 56 -1.26 9.46 3.41
N LEU A 57 -1.16 10.40 4.35
CA LEU A 57 -0.57 10.15 5.67
C LEU A 57 -1.29 9.05 6.46
N PRO A 58 -2.64 9.08 6.61
CA PRO A 58 -3.35 7.99 7.27
C PRO A 58 -3.19 6.66 6.55
N LEU A 59 -3.10 6.66 5.21
CA LEU A 59 -2.91 5.45 4.42
C LEU A 59 -1.55 4.82 4.69
N ILE A 60 -0.46 5.60 4.62
CA ILE A 60 0.90 5.13 4.93
C ILE A 60 0.93 4.53 6.34
N TRP A 61 0.34 5.23 7.30
CA TRP A 61 0.31 4.81 8.70
C TRP A 61 -0.43 3.47 8.89
N VAL A 62 -1.63 3.35 8.33
CA VAL A 62 -2.41 2.11 8.40
C VAL A 62 -1.70 0.95 7.70
N MET A 63 -1.08 1.19 6.53
CA MET A 63 -0.35 0.16 5.81
C MET A 63 0.87 -0.34 6.59
N THR A 64 1.60 0.57 7.22
CA THR A 64 2.76 0.23 8.05
C THR A 64 2.36 -0.56 9.30
N LEU A 65 1.24 -0.19 9.95
CA LEU A 65 0.74 -0.90 11.13
C LEU A 65 0.06 -2.24 10.78
N SER A 66 -0.59 -2.33 9.62
CA SER A 66 -1.23 -3.58 9.20
C SER A 66 -0.23 -4.64 8.76
N ALA A 67 0.97 -4.26 8.30
CA ALA A 67 1.99 -5.19 7.82
C ALA A 67 2.42 -6.23 8.89
N PRO A 68 2.82 -5.85 10.11
CA PRO A 68 3.17 -6.81 11.15
C PRO A 68 1.96 -7.65 11.60
N LEU A 69 0.74 -7.09 11.59
CA LEU A 69 -0.49 -7.85 11.90
C LEU A 69 -0.78 -8.88 10.82
N GLY A 70 -0.60 -8.53 9.55
CA GLY A 70 -0.73 -9.44 8.42
C GLY A 70 0.30 -10.57 8.45
N TRP A 71 1.55 -10.25 8.80
CA TRP A 71 2.61 -11.24 9.01
C TRP A 71 2.27 -12.21 10.15
N ALA A 72 1.80 -11.69 11.28
CA ALA A 72 1.37 -12.50 12.41
C ALA A 72 0.19 -13.40 12.04
N ALA A 73 -0.79 -12.88 11.31
CA ALA A 73 -1.90 -13.68 10.81
C ALA A 73 -1.43 -14.80 9.87
N HIS A 74 -0.45 -14.52 9.00
CA HIS A 74 0.11 -15.53 8.09
C HIS A 74 0.86 -16.63 8.83
N ASN A 75 1.74 -16.27 9.75
CA ASN A 75 2.66 -17.20 10.39
C ASN A 75 2.11 -17.87 11.67
N LEU A 76 1.16 -17.23 12.35
CA LEU A 76 0.63 -17.74 13.60
C LEU A 76 -0.82 -18.22 13.46
N LEU A 77 -1.69 -17.41 12.85
CA LEU A 77 -3.12 -17.70 12.79
C LEU A 77 -3.46 -18.80 11.79
N PHE A 78 -2.91 -18.78 10.57
CA PHE A 78 -3.23 -19.79 9.56
C PHE A 78 -2.72 -21.20 9.89
N PRO A 79 -1.50 -21.42 10.42
CA PRO A 79 -1.09 -22.74 10.87
C PRO A 79 -1.96 -23.29 12.01
N TRP A 80 -2.38 -22.41 12.94
CA TRP A 80 -3.27 -22.79 14.03
C TRP A 80 -4.70 -23.12 13.54
N LEU A 81 -5.19 -22.35 12.56
CA LEU A 81 -6.55 -22.50 12.02
C LEU A 81 -6.70 -23.74 11.11
N ARG A 82 -5.61 -24.11 10.40
CA ARG A 82 -5.61 -25.20 9.41
C ARG A 82 -6.22 -26.52 9.92
N PRO A 83 -5.87 -27.04 11.13
CA PRO A 83 -6.45 -28.29 11.61
C PRO A 83 -7.92 -28.20 12.05
N HIS A 84 -8.45 -26.97 12.27
CA HIS A 84 -9.82 -26.74 12.73
C HIS A 84 -10.81 -26.42 11.59
N LEU A 85 -10.29 -26.22 10.37
CA LEU A 85 -11.13 -25.90 9.22
C LEU A 85 -11.71 -27.17 8.58
N PRO A 86 -12.98 -27.15 8.19
CA PRO A 86 -13.57 -28.23 7.41
C PRO A 86 -12.94 -28.29 6.02
N VAL A 87 -12.82 -29.51 5.47
CA VAL A 87 -12.13 -29.80 4.20
C VAL A 87 -12.69 -29.01 3.00
N TRP A 88 -13.95 -28.63 3.03
CA TRP A 88 -14.61 -27.85 1.96
C TRP A 88 -14.24 -26.35 1.96
N LEU A 89 -13.62 -25.82 3.03
CA LEU A 89 -13.28 -24.42 3.13
C LEU A 89 -11.75 -24.21 2.98
N PRO A 90 -11.25 -23.88 1.78
CA PRO A 90 -9.82 -23.66 1.58
C PRO A 90 -9.36 -22.38 2.29
N ILE A 91 -8.17 -22.42 2.89
CA ILE A 91 -7.55 -21.28 3.57
C ILE A 91 -7.40 -20.07 2.63
N SER A 92 -7.18 -20.32 1.34
CA SER A 92 -7.06 -19.28 0.33
C SER A 92 -8.30 -18.37 0.25
N ALA A 93 -9.50 -18.92 0.49
CA ALA A 93 -10.74 -18.14 0.52
C ALA A 93 -10.86 -17.27 1.78
N LEU A 94 -10.26 -17.68 2.90
CA LEU A 94 -10.28 -16.95 4.16
C LEU A 94 -9.24 -15.82 4.23
N ARG A 95 -8.17 -15.89 3.45
CA ARG A 95 -7.08 -14.90 3.47
C ARG A 95 -7.57 -13.45 3.35
N PRO A 96 -8.41 -13.06 2.37
CA PRO A 96 -8.86 -11.68 2.24
C PRO A 96 -9.65 -11.19 3.46
N VAL A 97 -10.47 -12.06 4.06
CA VAL A 97 -11.29 -11.73 5.24
C VAL A 97 -10.38 -11.49 6.45
N VAL A 98 -9.41 -12.38 6.69
CA VAL A 98 -8.46 -12.25 7.81
C VAL A 98 -7.62 -10.98 7.64
N TYR A 99 -7.14 -10.67 6.44
CA TYR A 99 -6.36 -9.44 6.21
C TYR A 99 -7.20 -8.18 6.33
N LEU A 100 -8.50 -8.25 6.00
CA LEU A 100 -9.41 -7.15 6.28
C LEU A 100 -9.58 -6.92 7.78
N THR A 101 -9.72 -7.98 8.58
CA THR A 101 -9.76 -7.86 10.05
C THR A 101 -8.46 -7.32 10.63
N CYS A 102 -7.29 -7.69 10.09
CA CYS A 102 -6.00 -7.08 10.46
C CYS A 102 -5.98 -5.58 10.17
N GLY A 103 -6.54 -5.14 9.04
CA GLY A 103 -6.69 -3.73 8.71
C GLY A 103 -7.59 -2.99 9.68
N VAL A 104 -8.73 -3.58 10.06
CA VAL A 104 -9.64 -3.01 11.08
C VAL A 104 -8.94 -2.94 12.44
N ALA A 105 -8.16 -3.94 12.82
CA ALA A 105 -7.36 -3.91 14.04
C ALA A 105 -6.31 -2.80 14.00
N ALA A 106 -5.59 -2.63 12.88
CA ALA A 106 -4.65 -1.52 12.68
C ALA A 106 -5.35 -0.15 12.80
N MET A 107 -6.58 -0.02 12.28
CA MET A 107 -7.40 1.18 12.45
C MET A 107 -7.75 1.43 13.92
N ALA A 108 -8.14 0.39 14.67
CA ALA A 108 -8.46 0.53 16.08
C ALA A 108 -7.24 1.00 16.89
N VAL A 109 -6.06 0.43 16.63
CA VAL A 109 -4.79 0.87 17.23
C VAL A 109 -4.50 2.33 16.88
N THR A 110 -4.65 2.70 15.61
CA THR A 110 -4.46 4.08 15.16
C THR A 110 -5.44 5.04 15.86
N TRP A 111 -6.67 4.62 16.08
CA TRP A 111 -7.67 5.39 16.81
C TRP A 111 -7.28 5.66 18.26
N LEU A 112 -6.71 4.66 18.93
CA LEU A 112 -6.18 4.80 20.29
C LEU A 112 -5.01 5.81 20.32
N VAL A 113 -4.09 5.68 19.35
CA VAL A 113 -2.94 6.61 19.24
C VAL A 113 -3.39 8.03 18.92
N LEU A 114 -4.37 8.21 18.00
CA LEU A 114 -4.94 9.52 17.71
C LEU A 114 -5.68 10.12 18.91
N GLY A 115 -6.17 9.30 19.83
CA GLY A 115 -6.78 9.78 21.09
C GLY A 115 -5.82 10.60 21.96
N LEU A 116 -4.52 10.32 21.84
CA LEU A 116 -3.44 11.01 22.56
C LEU A 116 -2.97 12.30 21.84
N LEU A 117 -3.34 12.51 20.56
CA LEU A 117 -2.91 13.67 19.77
C LEU A 117 -3.86 14.87 19.92
N PRO A 118 -3.38 16.10 19.67
CA PRO A 118 -4.17 17.34 19.75
C PRO A 118 -5.37 17.33 18.78
N ARG A 119 -6.48 17.92 19.24
CA ARG A 119 -7.81 17.89 18.59
C ARG A 119 -7.83 18.27 17.10
N LYS A 120 -6.96 19.21 16.65
CA LYS A 120 -6.93 19.69 15.26
C LYS A 120 -6.47 18.59 14.27
N MET A 121 -5.41 17.84 14.57
CA MET A 121 -4.94 16.73 13.72
C MET A 121 -5.91 15.55 13.76
N ARG A 122 -6.51 15.31 14.89
CA ARG A 122 -7.47 14.24 15.11
C ARG A 122 -8.69 14.32 14.18
N GLN A 123 -9.24 15.50 13.95
CA GLN A 123 -10.44 15.68 13.10
C GLN A 123 -10.14 15.45 11.61
N SER A 124 -9.02 15.94 11.11
CA SER A 124 -8.62 15.76 9.69
C SER A 124 -8.34 14.29 9.36
N CYS A 125 -7.58 13.62 10.21
CA CYS A 125 -7.23 12.21 10.00
C CYS A 125 -8.42 11.25 10.18
N ARG A 126 -9.37 11.56 11.05
CA ARG A 126 -10.46 10.65 11.42
C ARG A 126 -11.39 10.28 10.27
N SER A 127 -11.75 11.24 9.42
CA SER A 127 -12.63 10.98 8.28
C SER A 127 -11.95 10.15 7.18
N GLN A 128 -10.64 10.31 7.01
CA GLN A 128 -9.87 9.60 5.99
C GLN A 128 -9.39 8.21 6.44
N LEU A 129 -9.27 7.99 7.76
CA LEU A 129 -8.75 6.75 8.34
C LEU A 129 -9.61 5.54 7.98
N SER A 130 -10.93 5.63 8.10
CA SER A 130 -11.83 4.54 7.74
C SER A 130 -11.77 4.20 6.26
N LEU A 131 -11.61 5.23 5.43
CA LEU A 131 -11.37 5.07 4.01
C LEU A 131 -10.03 4.42 3.70
N ALA A 132 -8.96 4.71 4.43
CA ALA A 132 -7.65 4.11 4.27
C ALA A 132 -7.66 2.61 4.59
N THR A 133 -8.36 2.22 5.65
CA THR A 133 -8.45 0.84 6.14
C THR A 133 -9.17 -0.10 5.17
N CYS A 134 -10.31 0.32 4.63
CA CYS A 134 -11.08 -0.46 3.65
C CYS A 134 -10.57 -0.28 2.21
N SER A 135 -9.27 0.00 2.03
CA SER A 135 -8.72 0.16 0.70
C SER A 135 -8.24 -1.17 0.11
N THR A 136 -8.50 -1.35 -1.18
CA THR A 136 -7.96 -2.49 -1.95
C THR A 136 -6.42 -2.47 -1.99
N VAL A 137 -5.82 -1.30 -1.79
CA VAL A 137 -4.36 -1.10 -1.71
C VAL A 137 -3.80 -1.82 -0.48
N MET A 138 -4.41 -1.62 0.70
CA MET A 138 -3.99 -2.27 1.94
C MET A 138 -4.14 -3.79 1.85
N LEU A 139 -5.29 -4.28 1.38
CA LEU A 139 -5.49 -5.71 1.16
C LEU A 139 -4.47 -6.29 0.17
N GLY A 140 -4.21 -5.58 -0.92
CA GLY A 140 -3.22 -5.99 -1.92
C GLY A 140 -1.81 -6.11 -1.36
N THR A 141 -1.36 -5.13 -0.55
CA THR A 141 -0.05 -5.18 0.11
C THR A 141 0.09 -6.38 1.04
N LEU A 142 -0.92 -6.66 1.85
CA LEU A 142 -0.89 -7.81 2.76
C LEU A 142 -0.90 -9.15 2.01
N LEU A 143 -1.68 -9.25 0.94
CA LEU A 143 -1.71 -10.45 0.08
C LEU A 143 -0.39 -10.67 -0.63
N ILE A 144 0.26 -9.62 -1.16
CA ILE A 144 1.57 -9.72 -1.81
C ILE A 144 2.62 -10.16 -0.79
N SER A 145 2.71 -9.47 0.36
CA SER A 145 3.65 -9.81 1.43
C SER A 145 3.52 -11.26 1.90
N SER A 146 2.28 -11.74 2.04
CA SER A 146 1.99 -13.12 2.42
C SER A 146 2.35 -14.13 1.34
N ASN A 147 2.09 -13.85 0.07
CA ASN A 147 2.40 -14.76 -1.03
C ASN A 147 3.91 -14.89 -1.27
N GLN A 148 4.67 -13.84 -0.98
CA GLN A 148 6.12 -13.83 -1.07
C GLN A 148 6.81 -14.38 0.19
N ASN A 149 6.04 -14.75 1.23
CA ASN A 149 6.55 -15.25 2.52
C ASN A 149 7.61 -14.34 3.15
N TYR A 150 7.37 -13.02 3.13
CA TYR A 150 8.29 -12.04 3.69
C TYR A 150 8.47 -12.23 5.20
N THR A 151 9.69 -11.94 5.68
CA THR A 151 9.96 -11.85 7.11
C THR A 151 9.25 -10.62 7.71
N LEU A 152 9.20 -10.52 9.03
CA LEU A 152 8.55 -9.40 9.71
C LEU A 152 9.13 -8.05 9.27
N GLU A 153 10.45 -7.94 9.23
CA GLU A 153 11.16 -6.72 8.82
C GLU A 153 10.86 -6.36 7.36
N GLN A 154 10.91 -7.34 6.47
CA GLN A 154 10.57 -7.18 5.05
C GLN A 154 9.11 -6.78 4.85
N SER A 155 8.20 -7.36 5.62
CA SER A 155 6.76 -7.01 5.58
C SER A 155 6.52 -5.57 6.00
N ILE A 156 7.19 -5.08 7.06
CA ILE A 156 7.10 -3.69 7.50
C ILE A 156 7.68 -2.74 6.44
N ALA A 157 8.86 -3.08 5.90
CA ALA A 157 9.49 -2.30 4.84
C ALA A 157 8.61 -2.22 3.59
N PHE A 158 8.00 -3.34 3.20
CA PHE A 158 7.10 -3.43 2.07
C PHE A 158 5.80 -2.66 2.30
N GLY A 159 5.21 -2.73 3.50
CA GLY A 159 4.01 -1.98 3.89
C GLY A 159 4.23 -0.47 3.84
N LEU A 160 5.35 0.01 4.42
CA LEU A 160 5.76 1.40 4.40
C LEU A 160 6.05 1.85 2.95
N GLY A 161 6.82 1.06 2.20
CA GLY A 161 7.15 1.32 0.80
C GLY A 161 5.92 1.39 -0.10
N SER A 162 4.93 0.50 0.08
CA SER A 162 3.68 0.52 -0.67
C SER A 162 2.84 1.78 -0.38
N GLY A 163 2.83 2.25 0.88
CA GLY A 163 2.17 3.50 1.26
C GLY A 163 2.85 4.72 0.62
N LEU A 164 4.17 4.77 0.63
CA LEU A 164 4.95 5.81 -0.05
C LEU A 164 4.78 5.74 -1.56
N GLY A 165 4.80 4.55 -2.15
CA GLY A 165 4.56 4.32 -3.58
C GLY A 165 3.17 4.79 -4.01
N TYR A 166 2.13 4.50 -3.21
CA TYR A 166 0.80 5.03 -3.44
C TYR A 166 0.80 6.57 -3.46
N THR A 167 1.42 7.19 -2.47
CA THR A 167 1.53 8.65 -2.36
C THR A 167 2.24 9.26 -3.58
N PHE A 168 3.34 8.63 -4.00
CA PHE A 168 4.10 9.05 -5.19
C PHE A 168 3.23 9.05 -6.43
N ILE A 169 2.46 7.98 -6.67
CA ILE A 169 1.56 7.88 -7.82
C ILE A 169 0.41 8.89 -7.73
N VAL A 170 -0.15 9.13 -6.55
CA VAL A 170 -1.17 10.18 -6.35
C VAL A 170 -0.66 11.55 -6.81
N PHE A 171 0.58 11.90 -6.46
CA PHE A 171 1.19 13.17 -6.89
C PHE A 171 1.40 13.23 -8.41
N ILE A 172 1.92 12.16 -9.01
CA ILE A 172 2.13 12.09 -10.47
C ILE A 172 0.80 12.20 -11.22
N VAL A 173 -0.20 11.43 -10.82
CA VAL A 173 -1.52 11.45 -11.47
C VAL A 173 -2.21 12.79 -11.32
N ARG A 174 -2.06 13.43 -10.16
CA ARG A 174 -2.57 14.77 -9.94
C ARG A 174 -1.95 15.79 -10.88
N GLU A 175 -0.63 15.80 -11.00
CA GLU A 175 0.07 16.70 -11.92
C GLU A 175 -0.28 16.40 -13.38
N GLY A 176 -0.38 15.12 -13.75
CA GLY A 176 -0.83 14.70 -15.06
C GLY A 176 -2.24 15.18 -15.39
N ARG A 177 -3.19 15.02 -14.48
CA ARG A 177 -4.58 15.53 -14.65
C ARG A 177 -4.64 17.03 -14.82
N ARG A 178 -3.79 17.78 -14.14
CA ARG A 178 -3.71 19.23 -14.28
C ARG A 178 -3.31 19.64 -15.69
N ARG A 179 -2.38 18.91 -16.31
CA ARG A 179 -1.95 19.13 -17.68
C ARG A 179 -2.97 18.65 -18.71
N LEU A 180 -3.67 17.56 -18.43
CA LEU A 180 -4.70 17.01 -19.32
C LEU A 180 -6.01 17.81 -19.35
N ARG A 181 -6.23 18.75 -18.43
CA ARG A 181 -7.35 19.72 -18.45
C ARG A 181 -7.17 20.84 -19.48
N SER A 182 -6.22 20.75 -20.38
CA SER A 182 -5.98 21.70 -21.45
C SER A 182 -7.16 21.74 -22.43
N LYS A 183 -7.44 22.92 -23.01
CA LYS A 183 -8.46 23.11 -24.06
C LYS A 183 -8.22 22.31 -25.33
N ALA A 184 -6.99 21.79 -25.52
CA ALA A 184 -6.63 20.96 -26.67
C ALA A 184 -7.21 19.54 -26.60
N VAL A 185 -7.68 19.09 -25.45
CA VAL A 185 -8.28 17.75 -25.28
C VAL A 185 -9.78 17.82 -25.58
N PRO A 186 -10.29 17.00 -26.53
CA PRO A 186 -11.73 16.94 -26.82
C PRO A 186 -12.56 16.65 -25.56
N ALA A 187 -13.74 17.26 -25.45
CA ALA A 187 -14.58 17.17 -24.26
C ALA A 187 -14.95 15.72 -23.86
N ILE A 188 -15.08 14.82 -24.84
CA ILE A 188 -15.37 13.40 -24.65
C ILE A 188 -14.26 12.68 -23.87
N PHE A 189 -13.00 13.07 -24.08
CA PHE A 189 -11.83 12.47 -23.43
C PHE A 189 -11.44 13.18 -22.13
N GLN A 190 -12.05 14.32 -21.81
CA GLN A 190 -11.73 15.04 -20.57
C GLN A 190 -12.19 14.26 -19.33
N GLY A 191 -11.37 14.28 -18.28
CA GLY A 191 -11.70 13.69 -16.99
C GLY A 191 -11.23 12.26 -16.80
N LEU A 192 -12.14 11.31 -16.58
CA LEU A 192 -11.83 9.91 -16.27
C LEU A 192 -11.08 9.18 -17.40
N PRO A 193 -11.49 9.27 -18.70
CA PRO A 193 -10.83 8.54 -19.76
C PRO A 193 -9.35 8.93 -19.92
N SER A 194 -9.05 10.22 -19.98
CA SER A 194 -7.66 10.70 -20.08
C SER A 194 -6.81 10.26 -18.89
N SER A 195 -7.39 10.29 -17.69
CA SER A 195 -6.66 9.89 -16.48
C SER A 195 -6.35 8.39 -16.48
N MET A 196 -7.27 7.55 -16.97
CA MET A 196 -7.05 6.10 -17.11
C MET A 196 -5.96 5.80 -18.14
N ILE A 197 -6.00 6.45 -19.30
CA ILE A 197 -4.96 6.33 -20.34
C ILE A 197 -3.60 6.76 -19.77
N TYR A 198 -3.54 7.88 -19.05
CA TYR A 198 -2.32 8.37 -18.42
C TYR A 198 -1.71 7.36 -17.44
N ILE A 199 -2.54 6.78 -16.54
CA ILE A 199 -2.08 5.74 -15.62
C ILE A 199 -1.62 4.50 -16.37
N GLY A 200 -2.33 4.09 -17.44
CA GLY A 200 -1.95 2.95 -18.26
C GLY A 200 -0.59 3.14 -18.93
N VAL A 201 -0.34 4.32 -19.50
CA VAL A 201 0.97 4.68 -20.10
C VAL A 201 2.07 4.68 -19.03
N LEU A 202 1.80 5.25 -17.86
CA LEU A 202 2.75 5.26 -16.74
C LEU A 202 3.06 3.83 -16.25
N SER A 203 2.05 2.99 -16.17
CA SER A 203 2.21 1.57 -15.81
C SER A 203 3.09 0.83 -16.80
N LEU A 204 2.86 1.02 -18.11
CA LEU A 204 3.68 0.42 -19.15
C LEU A 204 5.13 0.92 -19.10
N ALA A 205 5.35 2.21 -18.86
CA ALA A 205 6.68 2.78 -18.75
C ALA A 205 7.47 2.18 -17.57
N ILE A 206 6.84 2.04 -16.40
CA ILE A 206 7.50 1.43 -15.23
C ILE A 206 7.71 -0.07 -15.45
N TYR A 207 6.74 -0.76 -16.05
CA TYR A 207 6.89 -2.17 -16.40
C TYR A 207 8.08 -2.40 -17.33
N ALA A 208 8.28 -1.55 -18.33
CA ALA A 208 9.42 -1.61 -19.24
C ALA A 208 10.77 -1.34 -18.53
N LEU A 209 10.78 -0.45 -17.52
CA LEU A 209 11.98 -0.13 -16.74
C LEU A 209 12.38 -1.24 -15.76
N VAL A 210 11.39 -1.84 -15.11
CA VAL A 210 11.64 -2.88 -14.09
C VAL A 210 12.05 -4.21 -14.74
N GLY A 211 11.66 -4.43 -15.99
CA GLY A 211 11.84 -5.71 -16.66
C GLY A 211 10.91 -6.78 -16.08
N HIS A 212 10.30 -7.58 -16.93
CA HIS A 212 9.55 -8.75 -16.46
C HIS A 212 10.46 -9.97 -16.65
N SER A 213 10.82 -10.62 -15.56
CA SER A 213 11.31 -11.98 -15.65
C SER A 213 10.14 -12.86 -16.09
N VAL A 214 10.04 -13.10 -17.39
CA VAL A 214 9.15 -14.13 -17.92
C VAL A 214 9.69 -15.44 -17.40
N VAL A 215 9.05 -15.97 -16.36
CA VAL A 215 9.22 -17.37 -16.00
C VAL A 215 8.49 -18.16 -17.08
N LEU A 216 9.24 -18.62 -18.07
CA LEU A 216 8.82 -19.62 -19.05
C LEU A 216 8.71 -20.97 -18.36
#